data_f773e96a6574b1f649ec17c504d197ab
#
_entry.id   f773e96a6574b1f649ec17c504d197ab
#
_cell.length_a   1.000
_cell.length_b   1.000
_cell.length_c   1.000
_cell.angle_alpha   90.00
_cell.angle_beta   90.00
_cell.angle_gamma   90.00
#
_symmetry.space_group_name_H-M   'P 1'
#
loop_
_entity.id
_entity.type
_entity.pdbx_description
1 polymer ?
#
loop_
_entity_poly.entity_id
_entity_poly.type
_entity_poly.pdbx_seq_one_letter_code
_entity_poly.pdbx_strand_id
1 'polypeptide(L)'
;CVHIDLFDNPAAQYADFLLPAASTWESTAVRAGFRSTQEAHRWVQAKSSVVPPQHDSRPDLEILFDLAERLGLRETVFGADLDSAWNHHLAPSGLTMDDLRASQGGVSTGAGTEYRKYRASNGETGQPAGFATPSGKLELFASAFPGAGYPPLPDHVEPTDSPLFDDQTYPLVLTSFRVVQLIGPQNRNIPKLRSRQPDPFMEVHPDTAKAAGVAEGDWAFLENR
;
A
#
# COMPACT_ATOMS: atom_id res chain seq x y z
N CYS A 1 -21.59 4.85 10.23
CA CYS A 1 -20.22 4.42 9.93
C CYS A 1 -20.13 2.89 10.05
N VAL A 2 -19.46 2.23 9.09
CA VAL A 2 -19.18 0.79 9.14
C VAL A 2 -17.68 0.59 9.32
N HIS A 3 -17.28 -0.23 10.25
CA HIS A 3 -15.89 -0.58 10.53
C HIS A 3 -15.65 -2.06 10.25
N ILE A 4 -14.73 -2.37 9.36
CA ILE A 4 -14.33 -3.73 9.00
C ILE A 4 -12.86 -3.86 9.43
N ASP A 5 -12.58 -4.66 10.43
CA ASP A 5 -11.22 -4.84 10.92
C ASP A 5 -11.06 -6.18 11.65
N LEU A 6 -9.81 -6.60 11.82
CA LEU A 6 -9.40 -7.79 12.56
C LEU A 6 -9.55 -7.62 14.08
N PHE A 7 -9.49 -6.40 14.58
CA PHE A 7 -9.43 -6.10 15.99
C PHE A 7 -10.37 -4.96 16.36
N ASP A 8 -10.95 -5.07 17.53
CA ASP A 8 -11.66 -3.97 18.19
C ASP A 8 -10.62 -2.92 18.64
N ASN A 9 -10.36 -2.00 17.75
CA ASN A 9 -9.42 -0.90 17.96
C ASN A 9 -10.18 0.40 18.35
N PRO A 10 -9.50 1.47 18.78
CA PRO A 10 -10.14 2.71 19.18
C PRO A 10 -11.07 3.33 18.13
N ALA A 11 -10.85 3.09 16.84
CA ALA A 11 -11.73 3.58 15.77
C ALA A 11 -13.06 2.82 15.72
N ALA A 12 -13.09 1.57 16.14
CA ALA A 12 -14.31 0.76 16.19
C ALA A 12 -15.37 1.36 17.13
N GLN A 13 -14.96 2.11 18.15
CA GLN A 13 -15.85 2.79 19.10
C GLN A 13 -16.73 3.86 18.44
N TYR A 14 -16.37 4.33 17.26
CA TYR A 14 -17.12 5.34 16.51
C TYR A 14 -17.98 4.70 15.39
N ALA A 15 -18.00 3.38 15.28
CA ALA A 15 -18.77 2.69 14.26
C ALA A 15 -20.19 2.37 14.73
N ASP A 16 -21.16 2.51 13.83
CA ASP A 16 -22.53 2.06 14.04
C ASP A 16 -22.65 0.55 13.82
N PHE A 17 -21.79 0.00 12.95
CA PHE A 17 -21.69 -1.43 12.64
C PHE A 17 -20.24 -1.86 12.63
N LEU A 18 -19.95 -2.92 13.37
CA LEU A 18 -18.66 -3.59 13.37
C LEU A 18 -18.78 -4.94 12.67
N LEU A 19 -18.02 -5.14 11.60
CA LEU A 19 -17.97 -6.39 10.86
C LEU A 19 -16.59 -7.02 11.05
N PRO A 20 -16.48 -8.16 11.72
CA PRO A 20 -15.19 -8.78 12.00
C PRO A 20 -14.58 -9.35 10.72
N ALA A 21 -13.37 -8.92 10.39
CA ALA A 21 -12.61 -9.42 9.25
C ALA A 21 -11.83 -10.68 9.61
N ALA A 22 -11.74 -11.60 8.66
CA ALA A 22 -10.90 -12.77 8.78
C ALA A 22 -9.43 -12.42 8.55
N SER A 23 -8.54 -13.08 9.27
CA SER A 23 -7.10 -12.89 9.13
C SER A 23 -6.57 -13.45 7.81
N THR A 24 -5.32 -13.12 7.50
CA THR A 24 -4.64 -13.67 6.33
C THR A 24 -4.53 -15.20 6.35
N TRP A 25 -4.57 -15.86 7.53
CA TRP A 25 -4.54 -17.31 7.65
C TRP A 25 -5.88 -17.97 7.38
N GLU A 26 -6.94 -17.21 7.47
CA GLU A 26 -8.34 -17.63 7.34
C GLU A 26 -8.93 -17.32 5.96
N SER A 27 -8.18 -16.65 5.09
CA SER A 27 -8.66 -16.20 3.79
C SER A 27 -7.85 -16.74 2.62
N THR A 28 -8.52 -16.99 1.50
CA THR A 28 -7.87 -17.32 0.23
C THR A 28 -7.58 -16.03 -0.55
N ALA A 29 -6.44 -15.98 -1.22
CA ALA A 29 -6.05 -14.85 -2.05
C ALA A 29 -5.09 -15.28 -3.16
N VAL A 30 -4.89 -14.41 -4.14
CA VAL A 30 -3.81 -14.52 -5.11
C VAL A 30 -2.62 -13.68 -4.66
N ARG A 31 -1.43 -14.21 -4.80
CA ARG A 31 -0.16 -13.52 -4.57
C ARG A 31 0.65 -13.51 -5.85
N ALA A 32 1.10 -12.33 -6.24
CA ALA A 32 1.92 -12.11 -7.43
C ALA A 32 2.96 -11.02 -7.15
N GLY A 33 4.01 -10.98 -7.97
CA GLY A 33 4.97 -9.90 -7.94
C GLY A 33 5.82 -9.87 -6.67
N PHE A 34 6.36 -10.99 -6.26
CA PHE A 34 7.30 -11.08 -5.13
C PHE A 34 8.54 -10.25 -5.41
N ARG A 35 8.66 -9.09 -4.79
CA ARG A 35 9.66 -8.04 -5.08
C ARG A 35 11.11 -8.39 -4.64
N SER A 36 11.51 -9.64 -4.70
CA SER A 36 12.86 -10.07 -4.30
C SER A 36 13.81 -10.16 -5.46
N THR A 37 13.37 -10.72 -6.59
CA THR A 37 14.16 -10.85 -7.82
C THR A 37 13.27 -10.64 -9.05
N GLN A 38 13.89 -10.42 -10.21
CA GLN A 38 13.14 -10.33 -11.48
C GLN A 38 12.38 -11.63 -11.79
N GLU A 39 12.97 -12.76 -11.46
CA GLU A 39 12.30 -14.05 -11.65
C GLU A 39 11.10 -14.20 -10.74
N ALA A 40 11.20 -13.77 -9.49
CA ALA A 40 10.10 -13.82 -8.55
C ALA A 40 8.89 -12.95 -8.97
N HIS A 41 9.10 -11.92 -9.77
CA HIS A 41 8.00 -11.12 -10.35
C HIS A 41 7.10 -11.92 -11.30
N ARG A 42 7.59 -13.02 -11.86
CA ARG A 42 6.84 -13.87 -12.79
C ARG A 42 5.93 -14.86 -12.10
N TRP A 43 6.11 -15.06 -10.80
CA TRP A 43 5.38 -16.08 -10.05
C TRP A 43 4.06 -15.55 -9.56
N VAL A 44 3.04 -16.40 -9.73
CA VAL A 44 1.70 -16.22 -9.20
C VAL A 44 1.35 -17.45 -8.38
N GLN A 45 0.80 -17.24 -7.20
CA GLN A 45 0.44 -18.30 -6.27
C GLN A 45 -0.96 -18.09 -5.72
N ALA A 46 -1.71 -19.18 -5.54
CA ALA A 46 -2.85 -19.17 -4.65
C ALA A 46 -2.35 -19.27 -3.21
N LYS A 47 -2.78 -18.35 -2.37
CA LYS A 47 -2.70 -18.48 -0.92
C LYS A 47 -4.03 -19.08 -0.45
N SER A 48 -4.04 -20.36 -0.11
CA SER A 48 -5.21 -20.99 0.50
C SER A 48 -5.32 -20.62 1.98
N SER A 49 -6.53 -20.62 2.50
CA SER A 49 -6.75 -20.55 3.95
C SER A 49 -6.10 -21.76 4.63
N VAL A 50 -5.47 -21.54 5.76
CA VAL A 50 -4.81 -22.58 6.57
C VAL A 50 -5.76 -23.07 7.66
N VAL A 51 -6.60 -22.18 8.14
CA VAL A 51 -7.66 -22.46 9.14
C VAL A 51 -8.96 -21.82 8.67
N PRO A 52 -10.12 -22.37 9.07
CA PRO A 52 -11.39 -21.70 8.78
C PRO A 52 -11.49 -20.38 9.55
N PRO A 53 -12.29 -19.42 9.05
CA PRO A 53 -12.59 -18.20 9.79
C PRO A 53 -13.08 -18.51 11.21
N GLN A 54 -12.57 -17.76 12.18
CA GLN A 54 -12.90 -17.95 13.59
C GLN A 54 -14.09 -17.06 13.97
N HIS A 55 -14.97 -17.60 14.80
CA HIS A 55 -16.17 -16.91 15.26
C HIS A 55 -17.03 -16.40 14.10
N ASP A 56 -17.43 -15.14 14.14
CA ASP A 56 -18.22 -14.47 13.10
C ASP A 56 -17.37 -13.76 12.04
N SER A 57 -16.04 -13.97 12.05
CA SER A 57 -15.15 -13.31 11.09
C SER A 57 -15.35 -13.85 9.68
N ARG A 58 -15.23 -12.97 8.71
CA ARG A 58 -15.34 -13.28 7.28
C ARG A 58 -14.24 -12.56 6.49
N PRO A 59 -13.71 -13.15 5.41
CA PRO A 59 -12.81 -12.45 4.50
C PRO A 59 -13.41 -11.13 3.99
N ASP A 60 -12.59 -10.08 3.92
CA ASP A 60 -13.05 -8.74 3.48
C ASP A 60 -13.82 -8.77 2.16
N LEU A 61 -13.34 -9.52 1.17
CA LEU A 61 -14.01 -9.61 -0.12
C LEU A 61 -15.37 -10.30 -0.04
N GLU A 62 -15.52 -11.29 0.83
CA GLU A 62 -16.81 -11.94 1.05
C GLU A 62 -17.80 -10.99 1.72
N ILE A 63 -17.34 -10.17 2.68
CA ILE A 63 -18.16 -9.12 3.30
C ILE A 63 -18.62 -8.13 2.22
N LEU A 64 -17.71 -7.68 1.36
CA LEU A 64 -18.02 -6.73 0.30
C LEU A 64 -18.97 -7.31 -0.75
N PHE A 65 -18.81 -8.59 -1.12
CA PHE A 65 -19.68 -9.25 -2.10
C PHE A 65 -21.08 -9.50 -1.53
N ASP A 66 -21.20 -9.90 -0.27
CA ASP A 66 -22.49 -10.02 0.41
C ASP A 66 -23.23 -8.66 0.48
N LEU A 67 -22.48 -7.60 0.78
CA LEU A 67 -23.03 -6.25 0.76
C LEU A 67 -23.48 -5.83 -0.65
N ALA A 68 -22.67 -6.10 -1.66
CA ALA A 68 -23.00 -5.81 -3.05
C ALA A 68 -24.25 -6.58 -3.52
N GLU A 69 -24.40 -7.85 -3.12
CA GLU A 69 -25.60 -8.64 -3.42
C GLU A 69 -26.86 -8.01 -2.81
N ARG A 70 -26.78 -7.59 -1.52
CA ARG A 70 -27.89 -6.91 -0.83
C ARG A 70 -28.27 -5.57 -1.45
N LEU A 71 -27.32 -4.90 -2.09
CA LEU A 71 -27.53 -3.64 -2.82
C LEU A 71 -27.98 -3.85 -4.29
N GLY A 72 -28.18 -5.10 -4.74
CA GLY A 72 -28.56 -5.41 -6.12
C GLY A 72 -27.43 -5.23 -7.14
N LEU A 73 -26.18 -5.21 -6.69
CA LEU A 73 -24.98 -5.00 -7.52
C LEU A 73 -24.27 -6.31 -7.88
N ARG A 74 -24.88 -7.47 -7.66
CA ARG A 74 -24.27 -8.79 -7.87
C ARG A 74 -23.58 -8.91 -9.23
N GLU A 75 -24.30 -8.58 -10.30
CA GLU A 75 -23.79 -8.73 -11.67
C GLU A 75 -22.64 -7.76 -11.98
N THR A 76 -22.58 -6.63 -11.28
CA THR A 76 -21.50 -5.63 -11.44
C THR A 76 -20.22 -6.09 -10.76
N VAL A 77 -20.30 -6.96 -9.75
CA VAL A 77 -19.19 -7.43 -8.96
C VAL A 77 -18.98 -8.94 -9.11
N PHE A 78 -18.70 -9.38 -10.33
CA PHE A 78 -18.31 -10.76 -10.67
C PHE A 78 -19.32 -11.83 -10.21
N GLY A 79 -20.63 -11.54 -10.21
CA GLY A 79 -21.64 -12.44 -9.70
C GLY A 79 -21.56 -12.66 -8.18
N ALA A 80 -20.85 -11.81 -7.45
CA ALA A 80 -20.51 -11.96 -6.04
C ALA A 80 -19.77 -13.29 -5.74
N ASP A 81 -18.96 -13.77 -6.68
CA ASP A 81 -18.16 -14.97 -6.58
C ASP A 81 -16.67 -14.66 -6.57
N LEU A 82 -15.97 -15.14 -5.54
CA LEU A 82 -14.56 -14.84 -5.32
C LEU A 82 -13.66 -15.43 -6.40
N ASP A 83 -13.94 -16.64 -6.85
CA ASP A 83 -13.14 -17.28 -7.89
C ASP A 83 -13.35 -16.60 -9.25
N SER A 84 -14.56 -16.18 -9.56
CA SER A 84 -14.85 -15.36 -10.74
C SER A 84 -14.08 -14.05 -10.75
N ALA A 85 -14.01 -13.38 -9.59
CA ALA A 85 -13.25 -12.15 -9.44
C ALA A 85 -11.74 -12.39 -9.65
N TRP A 86 -11.17 -13.42 -9.03
CA TRP A 86 -9.76 -13.76 -9.23
C TRP A 86 -9.47 -14.21 -10.64
N ASN A 87 -10.34 -15.01 -11.26
CA ASN A 87 -10.15 -15.45 -12.65
C ASN A 87 -10.21 -14.27 -13.63
N HIS A 88 -11.03 -13.25 -13.35
CA HIS A 88 -11.01 -12.01 -14.13
C HIS A 88 -9.66 -11.31 -14.07
N HIS A 89 -9.07 -11.19 -12.88
CA HIS A 89 -7.74 -10.60 -12.69
C HIS A 89 -6.61 -11.45 -13.28
N LEU A 90 -6.74 -12.76 -13.27
CA LEU A 90 -5.77 -13.70 -13.83
C LEU A 90 -5.86 -13.82 -15.36
N ALA A 91 -6.98 -13.48 -15.97
CA ALA A 91 -7.24 -13.66 -17.41
C ALA A 91 -6.11 -13.18 -18.34
N PRO A 92 -5.47 -12.01 -18.12
CA PRO A 92 -4.36 -11.57 -18.95
C PRO A 92 -3.13 -12.50 -18.94
N SER A 93 -2.98 -13.32 -17.89
CA SER A 93 -1.90 -14.30 -17.78
C SER A 93 -2.26 -15.66 -18.35
N GLY A 94 -3.52 -15.88 -18.74
CA GLY A 94 -4.04 -17.17 -19.17
C GLY A 94 -4.21 -18.18 -18.04
N LEU A 95 -4.09 -17.78 -16.79
CA LEU A 95 -4.22 -18.62 -15.60
C LEU A 95 -5.60 -18.50 -14.98
N THR A 96 -5.98 -19.55 -14.25
CA THR A 96 -7.18 -19.61 -13.42
C THR A 96 -6.84 -19.93 -11.97
N MET A 97 -7.79 -19.75 -11.07
CA MET A 97 -7.63 -20.17 -9.68
C MET A 97 -7.39 -21.68 -9.55
N ASP A 98 -7.98 -22.49 -10.43
CA ASP A 98 -7.78 -23.93 -10.43
C ASP A 98 -6.35 -24.31 -10.83
N ASP A 99 -5.75 -23.63 -11.81
CA ASP A 99 -4.35 -23.79 -12.17
C ASP A 99 -3.42 -23.48 -10.98
N LEU A 100 -3.72 -22.42 -10.26
CA LEU A 100 -2.93 -22.01 -9.09
C LEU A 100 -3.10 -22.99 -7.93
N ARG A 101 -4.29 -23.53 -7.72
CA ARG A 101 -4.55 -24.53 -6.68
C ARG A 101 -3.88 -25.88 -7.00
N ALA A 102 -3.81 -26.23 -8.26
CA ALA A 102 -3.12 -27.44 -8.71
C ALA A 102 -1.59 -27.37 -8.51
N SER A 103 -1.04 -26.17 -8.38
CA SER A 103 0.41 -25.92 -8.25
C SER A 103 0.74 -25.26 -6.92
N GLN A 104 1.06 -26.07 -5.90
CA GLN A 104 1.41 -25.56 -4.56
C GLN A 104 2.62 -24.60 -4.54
N GLY A 105 3.56 -24.76 -5.47
CA GLY A 105 4.72 -23.90 -5.61
C GLY A 105 4.46 -22.59 -6.36
N GLY A 106 3.24 -22.43 -6.90
CA GLY A 106 2.88 -21.34 -7.80
C GLY A 106 3.24 -21.63 -9.25
N VAL A 107 2.79 -20.75 -10.13
CA VAL A 107 2.95 -20.85 -11.58
C VAL A 107 3.75 -19.65 -12.09
N SER A 108 4.72 -19.90 -12.96
CA SER A 108 5.42 -18.84 -13.66
C SER A 108 4.60 -18.41 -14.88
N THR A 109 4.26 -17.15 -14.98
CA THR A 109 3.55 -16.58 -16.13
C THR A 109 4.41 -16.49 -17.40
N GLY A 110 5.71 -16.76 -17.30
CA GLY A 110 6.66 -16.51 -18.40
C GLY A 110 6.85 -15.00 -18.69
N ALA A 111 5.94 -14.16 -18.27
CA ALA A 111 6.07 -12.72 -18.40
C ALA A 111 7.23 -12.23 -17.54
N GLY A 112 8.24 -11.68 -18.14
CA GLY A 112 9.39 -11.16 -17.41
C GLY A 112 9.74 -9.79 -17.90
N THR A 113 10.34 -8.99 -17.03
CA THR A 113 10.96 -7.75 -17.46
C THR A 113 12.19 -8.10 -18.27
N GLU A 114 12.16 -7.81 -19.55
CA GLU A 114 13.34 -7.91 -20.40
C GLU A 114 14.34 -6.83 -19.96
N TYR A 115 15.52 -7.29 -19.57
CA TYR A 115 16.57 -6.38 -19.13
C TYR A 115 17.11 -5.59 -20.32
N ARG A 116 17.17 -4.27 -20.19
CA ARG A 116 17.63 -3.36 -21.25
C ARG A 116 16.81 -3.46 -22.55
N LYS A 117 15.50 -3.69 -22.45
CA LYS A 117 14.60 -3.77 -23.61
C LYS A 117 14.70 -2.56 -24.56
N TYR A 118 15.13 -1.40 -24.07
CA TYR A 118 15.38 -0.22 -24.89
C TYR A 118 16.49 -0.40 -25.92
N ARG A 119 17.35 -1.45 -25.78
CA ARG A 119 18.40 -1.83 -26.73
C ARG A 119 17.94 -2.87 -27.74
N ALA A 120 16.79 -3.52 -27.49
CA ALA A 120 16.23 -4.47 -28.44
C ALA A 120 16.03 -3.80 -29.80
N SER A 121 16.25 -4.57 -30.86
CA SER A 121 16.02 -4.04 -32.22
C SER A 121 14.53 -3.82 -32.43
N ASN A 122 14.16 -2.66 -32.92
CA ASN A 122 12.87 -2.47 -33.54
C ASN A 122 12.84 -3.30 -34.84
N GLY A 123 11.94 -4.29 -34.87
CA GLY A 123 11.88 -5.25 -35.99
C GLY A 123 11.62 -4.60 -37.37
N GLU A 124 11.07 -3.41 -37.40
CA GLU A 124 10.79 -2.70 -38.65
C GLU A 124 11.99 -1.88 -39.14
N THR A 125 12.70 -1.21 -38.24
CA THR A 125 13.77 -0.26 -38.59
C THR A 125 15.18 -0.81 -38.37
N GLY A 126 15.32 -1.90 -37.61
CA GLY A 126 16.60 -2.45 -37.18
C GLY A 126 17.33 -1.58 -36.14
N GLN A 127 16.76 -0.43 -35.76
CA GLN A 127 17.33 0.48 -34.77
C GLN A 127 16.90 0.07 -33.36
N PRO A 128 17.62 0.51 -32.30
CA PRO A 128 17.18 0.30 -30.92
C PRO A 128 15.78 0.81 -30.69
N ALA A 129 14.95 0.05 -29.98
CA ALA A 129 13.55 0.39 -29.68
C ALA A 129 13.42 1.69 -28.85
N GLY A 130 14.45 2.01 -28.06
CA GLY A 130 14.42 3.18 -27.19
C GLY A 130 13.45 3.01 -26.02
N PHE A 131 12.99 4.13 -25.50
CA PHE A 131 12.01 4.22 -24.43
C PHE A 131 10.63 4.56 -24.98
N ALA A 132 9.58 4.15 -24.29
CA ALA A 132 8.19 4.48 -24.63
C ALA A 132 7.87 5.93 -24.20
N THR A 133 8.58 6.88 -24.77
CA THR A 133 8.46 8.33 -24.55
C THR A 133 8.36 9.04 -25.89
N PRO A 134 7.83 10.28 -25.96
CA PRO A 134 7.76 11.03 -27.21
C PRO A 134 9.12 11.19 -27.91
N SER A 135 10.19 11.32 -27.15
CA SER A 135 11.56 11.45 -27.68
C SER A 135 12.24 10.10 -27.99
N GLY A 136 11.66 8.97 -27.60
CA GLY A 136 12.29 7.65 -27.63
C GLY A 136 13.46 7.50 -26.65
N LYS A 137 13.71 8.51 -25.81
CA LYS A 137 14.82 8.54 -24.84
C LYS A 137 14.28 8.57 -23.43
N LEU A 138 15.16 8.31 -22.45
CA LEU A 138 14.86 8.63 -21.06
C LEU A 138 14.73 10.17 -20.92
N GLU A 139 13.51 10.63 -20.66
CA GLU A 139 13.24 12.06 -20.54
C GLU A 139 13.51 12.52 -19.11
N LEU A 140 14.61 13.24 -18.90
CA LEU A 140 14.87 13.98 -17.66
C LEU A 140 14.07 15.29 -17.65
N PHE A 141 13.81 15.85 -18.82
CA PHE A 141 12.89 16.95 -19.03
C PHE A 141 11.56 16.37 -19.49
N ALA A 142 10.56 16.43 -18.63
CA ALA A 142 9.24 15.85 -18.89
C ALA A 142 8.43 16.74 -19.84
N SER A 143 8.57 16.53 -21.12
CA SER A 143 7.99 17.38 -22.17
C SER A 143 6.44 17.45 -22.15
N ALA A 144 5.79 16.44 -21.55
CA ALA A 144 4.34 16.41 -21.40
C ALA A 144 3.81 17.27 -20.22
N PHE A 145 4.65 17.60 -19.24
CA PHE A 145 4.22 18.29 -18.02
C PHE A 145 3.73 19.73 -18.24
N PRO A 146 4.37 20.55 -19.12
CA PRO A 146 3.90 21.91 -19.37
C PRO A 146 2.45 21.96 -19.88
N GLY A 147 2.03 20.98 -20.68
CA GLY A 147 0.65 20.88 -21.16
C GLY A 147 -0.38 20.66 -20.05
N ALA A 148 0.05 20.13 -18.90
CA ALA A 148 -0.76 19.94 -17.70
C ALA A 148 -0.55 21.03 -16.63
N GLY A 149 0.21 22.09 -16.95
CA GLY A 149 0.47 23.20 -16.04
C GLY A 149 1.58 22.93 -15.00
N TYR A 150 2.39 21.89 -15.19
CA TYR A 150 3.51 21.57 -14.31
C TYR A 150 4.85 21.91 -14.94
N PRO A 151 5.86 22.30 -14.15
CA PRO A 151 7.21 22.50 -14.67
C PRO A 151 7.79 21.17 -15.18
N PRO A 152 8.53 21.19 -16.30
CA PRO A 152 9.08 19.98 -16.93
C PRO A 152 10.23 19.36 -16.14
N LEU A 153 10.85 20.11 -15.26
CA LEU A 153 11.87 19.66 -14.31
C LEU A 153 11.36 19.89 -12.90
N PRO A 154 11.58 18.95 -11.98
CA PRO A 154 11.32 19.21 -10.59
C PRO A 154 12.28 20.29 -10.08
N ASP A 155 11.74 21.29 -9.42
CA ASP A 155 12.50 22.32 -8.73
C ASP A 155 12.03 22.37 -7.28
N HIS A 156 12.90 22.83 -6.39
CA HIS A 156 12.51 23.04 -5.00
C HIS A 156 11.62 24.28 -4.92
N VAL A 157 10.42 24.08 -4.41
CA VAL A 157 9.53 25.17 -4.03
C VAL A 157 9.33 25.08 -2.53
N GLU A 158 9.77 26.09 -1.82
CA GLU A 158 9.58 26.14 -0.37
C GLU A 158 8.09 26.19 -0.05
N PRO A 159 7.57 25.33 0.85
CA PRO A 159 6.18 25.39 1.29
C PRO A 159 5.83 26.75 1.88
N THR A 160 4.63 27.25 1.61
CA THR A 160 4.18 28.57 2.05
C THR A 160 4.09 28.69 3.58
N ASP A 161 4.00 27.56 4.27
CA ASP A 161 3.98 27.44 5.73
C ASP A 161 5.35 27.09 6.33
N SER A 162 6.41 27.18 5.53
CA SER A 162 7.77 26.96 6.00
C SER A 162 8.19 28.02 7.02
N PRO A 163 8.96 27.64 8.06
CA PRO A 163 9.55 28.58 8.99
C PRO A 163 10.48 29.61 8.35
N LEU A 164 10.92 29.39 7.12
CA LEU A 164 11.70 30.39 6.36
C LEU A 164 10.88 31.63 5.97
N PHE A 165 9.55 31.51 5.91
CA PHE A 165 8.68 32.66 5.63
C PHE A 165 8.00 33.23 6.87
N ASP A 166 7.72 32.41 7.86
CA ASP A 166 7.10 32.80 9.13
C ASP A 166 7.63 31.92 10.25
N ASP A 167 8.67 32.39 10.91
CA ASP A 167 9.34 31.71 12.02
C ASP A 167 8.83 32.13 13.41
N GLN A 168 7.90 33.07 13.48
CA GLN A 168 7.48 33.65 14.76
C GLN A 168 6.49 32.76 15.50
N THR A 169 5.54 32.17 14.78
CA THR A 169 4.47 31.35 15.39
C THR A 169 4.83 29.87 15.42
N TYR A 170 5.37 29.36 14.32
CA TYR A 170 5.73 27.94 14.17
C TYR A 170 7.16 27.81 13.64
N PRO A 171 8.17 28.02 14.50
CA PRO A 171 9.57 28.11 14.07
C PRO A 171 10.24 26.77 13.79
N LEU A 172 9.54 25.64 13.98
CA LEU A 172 10.10 24.30 13.87
C LEU A 172 9.51 23.55 12.68
N VAL A 173 10.31 22.68 12.09
CA VAL A 173 9.86 21.76 11.05
C VAL A 173 9.53 20.41 11.69
N LEU A 174 8.28 19.96 11.51
CA LEU A 174 7.86 18.63 11.93
C LEU A 174 8.12 17.62 10.82
N THR A 175 8.79 16.54 11.18
CA THR A 175 8.89 15.35 10.31
C THR A 175 8.48 14.10 11.07
N SER A 176 8.07 13.07 10.34
CA SER A 176 7.72 11.78 10.92
C SER A 176 8.77 10.71 10.60
N PHE A 177 8.96 9.78 11.51
CA PHE A 177 9.77 8.58 11.29
C PHE A 177 9.01 7.33 11.72
N ARG A 178 9.50 6.18 11.29
CA ARG A 178 8.90 4.88 11.63
C ARG A 178 9.74 4.16 12.64
N VAL A 179 9.10 3.70 13.70
CA VAL A 179 9.73 2.79 14.67
C VAL A 179 9.65 1.35 14.17
N VAL A 180 10.68 0.57 14.47
CA VAL A 180 10.80 -0.82 13.97
C VAL A 180 9.67 -1.72 14.49
N GLN A 181 9.16 -1.46 15.68
CA GLN A 181 8.13 -2.26 16.33
C GLN A 181 6.73 -2.06 15.73
N LEU A 182 6.49 -0.90 15.12
CA LEU A 182 5.17 -0.50 14.65
C LEU A 182 5.24 -0.04 13.19
N ILE A 183 4.37 -0.57 12.35
CA ILE A 183 4.27 -0.16 10.94
C ILE A 183 2.97 0.63 10.77
N GLY A 184 3.07 1.95 10.91
CA GLY A 184 1.89 2.81 10.95
C GLY A 184 0.95 2.39 12.09
N PRO A 185 -0.35 2.12 11.84
CA PRO A 185 -1.27 1.64 12.86
C PRO A 185 -1.12 0.15 13.16
N GLN A 186 -0.40 -0.61 12.33
CA GLN A 186 -0.29 -2.06 12.47
C GLN A 186 0.53 -2.46 13.69
N ASN A 187 0.27 -3.66 14.21
CA ASN A 187 0.97 -4.32 15.30
C ASN A 187 0.76 -3.68 16.70
N ARG A 188 -0.02 -2.63 16.83
CA ARG A 188 -0.29 -1.97 18.12
C ARG A 188 -1.07 -2.86 19.09
N ASN A 189 -1.82 -3.82 18.57
CA ASN A 189 -2.57 -4.82 19.32
C ASN A 189 -1.73 -6.00 19.81
N ILE A 190 -0.44 -6.10 19.41
CA ILE A 190 0.46 -7.18 19.84
C ILE A 190 1.16 -6.76 21.13
N PRO A 191 0.83 -7.39 22.31
CA PRO A 191 1.32 -6.92 23.62
C PRO A 191 2.84 -6.84 23.70
N LYS A 192 3.54 -7.82 23.13
CA LYS A 192 5.02 -7.89 23.15
C LYS A 192 5.66 -6.73 22.36
N LEU A 193 5.06 -6.28 21.28
CA LEU A 193 5.54 -5.13 20.51
C LEU A 193 5.13 -3.84 21.20
N ARG A 194 3.89 -3.77 21.68
CA ARG A 194 3.36 -2.63 22.40
C ARG A 194 4.16 -2.32 23.68
N SER A 195 4.60 -3.34 24.41
CA SER A 195 5.41 -3.12 25.62
C SER A 195 6.78 -2.48 25.36
N ARG A 196 7.29 -2.58 24.12
CA ARG A 196 8.56 -1.94 23.72
C ARG A 196 8.37 -0.50 23.24
N GLN A 197 7.16 -0.17 22.79
CA GLN A 197 6.79 1.14 22.34
C GLN A 197 5.35 1.44 22.81
N PRO A 198 5.17 1.71 24.12
CA PRO A 198 3.83 1.89 24.70
C PRO A 198 3.14 3.15 24.20
N ASP A 199 3.88 4.25 24.11
CA ASP A 199 3.35 5.57 23.83
C ASP A 199 3.97 6.17 22.56
N PRO A 200 3.27 7.11 21.90
CA PRO A 200 3.89 7.96 20.91
C PRO A 200 4.97 8.81 21.56
N PHE A 201 6.01 9.13 20.81
CA PHE A 201 7.09 9.98 21.29
C PHE A 201 7.57 10.91 20.17
N MET A 202 8.24 11.97 20.53
CA MET A 202 8.94 12.85 19.61
C MET A 202 10.40 13.00 20.05
N GLU A 203 11.28 13.14 19.06
CA GLU A 203 12.68 13.46 19.27
C GLU A 203 12.88 14.94 18.98
N VAL A 204 13.49 15.63 19.92
CA VAL A 204 13.70 17.08 19.88
C VAL A 204 15.14 17.39 20.21
N HIS A 205 15.74 18.34 19.50
CA HIS A 205 17.08 18.78 19.83
C HIS A 205 17.13 19.34 21.28
N PRO A 206 18.18 19.04 22.06
CA PRO A 206 18.26 19.45 23.46
C PRO A 206 18.06 20.94 23.69
N ASP A 207 18.60 21.81 22.82
CA ASP A 207 18.42 23.24 22.94
C ASP A 207 16.98 23.69 22.71
N THR A 208 16.28 23.03 21.76
CA THR A 208 14.85 23.26 21.49
C THR A 208 14.00 22.82 22.68
N ALA A 209 14.28 21.64 23.24
CA ALA A 209 13.61 21.15 24.44
C ALA A 209 13.79 22.11 25.63
N LYS A 210 15.04 22.57 25.85
CA LYS A 210 15.36 23.54 26.90
C LYS A 210 14.63 24.88 26.71
N ALA A 211 14.57 25.37 25.47
CA ALA A 211 13.85 26.62 25.15
C ALA A 211 12.33 26.48 25.37
N ALA A 212 11.78 25.29 25.11
CA ALA A 212 10.38 24.97 25.37
C ALA A 212 10.08 24.60 26.83
N GLY A 213 11.09 24.48 27.68
CA GLY A 213 10.91 24.07 29.06
C GLY A 213 10.51 22.63 29.29
N VAL A 214 10.88 21.73 28.35
CA VAL A 214 10.52 20.31 28.35
C VAL A 214 11.75 19.48 28.65
N ALA A 215 11.62 18.47 29.49
CA ALA A 215 12.68 17.52 29.82
C ALA A 215 12.41 16.12 29.23
N GLU A 216 13.41 15.25 29.30
CA GLU A 216 13.28 13.85 28.89
C GLU A 216 12.16 13.14 29.66
N GLY A 217 11.25 12.52 28.94
CA GLY A 217 10.10 11.79 29.51
C GLY A 217 8.88 12.65 29.83
N ASP A 218 8.94 13.96 29.64
CA ASP A 218 7.79 14.83 29.82
C ASP A 218 6.76 14.64 28.70
N TRP A 219 5.49 14.85 29.03
CA TRP A 219 4.44 15.02 28.03
C TRP A 219 4.49 16.44 27.46
N ALA A 220 4.44 16.53 26.15
CA ALA A 220 4.44 17.80 25.46
C ALA A 220 3.33 17.84 24.39
N PHE A 221 2.82 19.04 24.12
CA PHE A 221 1.88 19.28 23.03
C PHE A 221 2.66 19.65 21.78
N LEU A 222 2.26 19.05 20.67
CA LEU A 222 2.68 19.43 19.34
C LEU A 222 1.53 20.19 18.68
N GLU A 223 1.80 21.43 18.29
CA GLU A 223 0.82 22.31 17.67
C GLU A 223 1.30 22.72 16.27
N ASN A 224 0.37 22.77 15.31
CA ASN A 224 0.61 23.26 13.96
C ASN A 224 -0.54 24.17 13.53
N ARG A 225 -0.39 24.78 12.34
CA ARG A 225 -1.45 25.57 11.70
C ARG A 225 -2.67 24.74 11.33
#